data_c33df1d5e3f290a454f55cbfd4b6cb7e
#
_entry.id   c33df1d5e3f290a454f55cbfd4b6cb7e
#
_cell.length_a   1.000
_cell.length_b   1.000
_cell.length_c   1.000
_cell.angle_alpha   90.00
_cell.angle_beta   90.00
_cell.angle_gamma   90.00
#
_symmetry.space_group_name_H-M   'P 1'
#
loop_
_entity.id
_entity.type
_entity.pdbx_description
1 polymer ?
#
loop_
_entity_poly.entity_id
_entity_poly.type
_entity_poly.pdbx_seq_one_letter_code
_entity_poly.pdbx_strand_id
1 'polypeptide(L)'
;MGLKRRIKKYDVEIRSILDINSTFGGYLKMFRKNDGHLQNNLFNSLNGMDPRLAHKLQKSWAARFYEHVFCEIDESLFIPLYSSDNGRPNFPVNIFIGLELIKHLKEYTDEALLDEYAFNYQISFALGLRTLGERYFATRTLYEFRSRLYNYSLQHPDTADLMFAQFEKLTDHFIKVAGLSTSEGRMDSTQIMSNIKLGGRLSLAYDVLACGVKALPEILLNDSLKIFLKADYKTQFLYQLKATDIFSRIQSVINHCVELLRLVEGQPELKDNPAIQIVDRFLKEQATFIEEQNQWIAKGNREISSNALQSAHDGDATYRKKGGKHHVGYALNLLETCADENPVQIVTHFEIASNTTSDIEMLNGSLPKAEELGVKDLFTDGGYYSPKIVEEAEAHGIKMHYTDMTGRKTSSNKLPYSSFTIQDKEKFVLCPAKQAPLRTNFNEKNGILSAHFKLEICNECPQKETCRVKFQKNDTVLYVSQKALDTEEIRMKITNKEERRECTSKRAAIEGTNSALKRAHSAGKLKVRGIVKCGLVIGAKIIAHNFRQLARFFNGEIREKAIKKLSTFNQGIPVSTC
;
A
#
# COMPACT_ATOMS: atom_id res chain seq x y z
N MET A 1 -6.28 -26.03 15.26
CA MET A 1 -6.98 -25.78 16.56
C MET A 1 -6.58 -24.47 17.25
N GLY A 2 -5.47 -23.83 16.91
CA GLY A 2 -5.01 -22.57 17.53
C GLY A 2 -5.72 -21.30 17.05
N LEU A 3 -6.08 -21.20 15.77
CA LEU A 3 -6.69 -19.99 15.17
C LEU A 3 -8.15 -19.76 15.64
N LYS A 4 -8.97 -20.82 15.73
CA LYS A 4 -10.37 -20.68 16.22
C LYS A 4 -10.47 -20.22 17.68
N ARG A 5 -9.43 -20.44 18.50
CA ARG A 5 -9.37 -19.89 19.87
C ARG A 5 -9.00 -18.41 19.92
N ARG A 6 -8.22 -17.89 18.95
CA ARG A 6 -7.90 -16.46 18.87
C ARG A 6 -9.10 -15.62 18.43
N ILE A 7 -9.83 -16.02 17.40
CA ILE A 7 -11.02 -15.31 16.92
C ILE A 7 -12.11 -15.22 18.02
N LYS A 8 -12.37 -16.29 18.76
CA LYS A 8 -13.30 -16.23 19.91
C LYS A 8 -12.81 -15.32 21.06
N LYS A 9 -11.51 -15.14 21.21
CA LYS A 9 -10.96 -14.23 22.23
C LYS A 9 -11.18 -12.76 21.86
N TYR A 10 -11.09 -12.41 20.56
CA TYR A 10 -11.38 -11.06 20.06
C TYR A 10 -12.86 -10.69 20.16
N ASP A 11 -13.79 -11.60 19.84
CA ASP A 11 -15.23 -11.37 20.04
C ASP A 11 -15.60 -11.17 21.51
N VAL A 12 -14.90 -11.83 22.42
CA VAL A 12 -15.12 -11.67 23.88
C VAL A 12 -14.54 -10.34 24.38
N GLU A 13 -13.38 -9.90 23.86
CA GLU A 13 -12.81 -8.60 24.27
C GLU A 13 -13.59 -7.41 23.70
N ILE A 14 -14.09 -7.49 22.46
CA ILE A 14 -14.96 -6.43 21.91
C ILE A 14 -16.31 -6.40 22.65
N ARG A 15 -16.89 -7.54 22.99
CA ARG A 15 -18.11 -7.59 23.82
C ARG A 15 -17.87 -7.10 25.24
N SER A 16 -16.72 -7.40 25.87
CA SER A 16 -16.39 -6.88 27.18
C SER A 16 -16.20 -5.36 27.20
N ILE A 17 -15.70 -4.77 26.11
CA ILE A 17 -15.61 -3.31 25.94
C ILE A 17 -17.00 -2.69 25.72
N LEU A 18 -17.91 -3.39 25.08
CA LEU A 18 -19.31 -2.95 24.87
C LEU A 18 -20.18 -3.13 26.14
N ASP A 19 -19.94 -4.18 26.92
CA ASP A 19 -20.67 -4.44 28.19
C ASP A 19 -20.22 -3.54 29.33
N ILE A 20 -19.01 -3.00 29.33
CA ILE A 20 -18.56 -1.97 30.28
C ILE A 20 -19.38 -0.68 30.16
N ASN A 21 -20.01 -0.44 29.00
CA ASN A 21 -20.83 0.73 28.76
C ASN A 21 -22.25 0.67 29.38
N SER A 22 -22.71 -0.50 29.87
CA SER A 22 -24.04 -0.65 30.42
C SER A 22 -24.11 -0.57 31.97
N THR A 23 -22.96 -0.60 32.68
CA THR A 23 -22.95 -0.77 34.15
C THR A 23 -22.43 0.42 34.93
N PHE A 24 -21.96 1.51 34.30
CA PHE A 24 -21.49 2.70 35.03
C PHE A 24 -22.36 3.92 34.75
N GLY A 25 -23.45 4.02 35.52
CA GLY A 25 -24.15 5.27 35.70
C GLY A 25 -23.28 6.28 36.45
N GLY A 26 -23.08 7.48 35.86
CA GLY A 26 -22.78 8.66 36.65
C GLY A 26 -21.42 9.35 36.46
N TYR A 27 -20.46 8.84 35.70
CA TYR A 27 -19.24 9.61 35.39
C TYR A 27 -19.34 10.22 33.97
N LEU A 28 -19.22 11.55 33.91
CA LEU A 28 -19.15 12.29 32.64
C LEU A 28 -17.94 11.80 31.84
N LYS A 29 -18.19 10.92 30.88
CA LYS A 29 -17.14 10.49 29.92
C LYS A 29 -16.61 11.73 29.21
N MET A 30 -15.30 11.94 29.26
CA MET A 30 -14.65 13.09 28.61
C MET A 30 -14.81 13.05 27.10
N PHE A 31 -14.93 11.85 26.52
CA PHE A 31 -15.23 11.69 25.10
C PHE A 31 -16.73 11.90 24.84
N ARG A 32 -17.03 12.86 23.97
CA ARG A 32 -18.40 13.17 23.53
C ARG A 32 -18.55 12.93 22.04
N LYS A 33 -19.50 12.07 21.67
CA LYS A 33 -19.93 11.91 20.28
C LYS A 33 -20.63 13.19 19.80
N ASN A 34 -20.50 13.45 18.52
CA ASN A 34 -21.16 14.59 17.89
C ASN A 34 -22.45 14.17 17.21
N ASP A 35 -23.54 14.12 17.95
CA ASP A 35 -24.89 13.83 17.42
C ASP A 35 -25.64 15.11 16.99
N GLY A 36 -25.01 16.28 17.16
CA GLY A 36 -25.65 17.58 16.86
C GLY A 36 -26.07 17.73 15.39
N HIS A 37 -25.36 17.07 14.47
CA HIS A 37 -25.69 17.10 13.03
C HIS A 37 -26.97 16.31 12.68
N LEU A 38 -27.44 15.43 13.55
CA LEU A 38 -28.68 14.66 13.39
C LEU A 38 -29.91 15.45 13.83
N GLN A 39 -29.73 16.53 14.58
CA GLN A 39 -30.81 17.36 15.08
C GLN A 39 -31.23 18.38 14.03
N ASN A 40 -32.54 18.52 13.80
CA ASN A 40 -33.07 19.58 12.98
C ASN A 40 -32.96 20.93 13.71
N ASN A 41 -32.15 21.83 13.17
CA ASN A 41 -32.05 23.18 13.67
C ASN A 41 -32.95 24.12 12.86
N LEU A 42 -33.90 24.79 13.53
CA LEU A 42 -34.82 25.74 12.91
C LEU A 42 -34.07 26.95 12.31
N PHE A 43 -32.95 27.32 12.90
CA PHE A 43 -32.12 28.44 12.45
C PHE A 43 -30.88 27.89 11.76
N ASN A 44 -30.91 27.76 10.45
CA ASN A 44 -29.75 27.32 9.67
C ASN A 44 -29.60 28.16 8.39
N SER A 45 -28.41 28.18 7.84
CA SER A 45 -28.12 28.96 6.63
C SER A 45 -28.91 28.51 5.40
N LEU A 46 -29.48 27.29 5.40
CA LEU A 46 -30.32 26.79 4.32
C LEU A 46 -31.66 27.51 4.27
N ASN A 47 -32.22 27.89 5.43
CA ASN A 47 -33.54 28.53 5.52
C ASN A 47 -33.54 29.94 4.93
N GLY A 48 -32.39 30.62 4.93
CA GLY A 48 -32.22 31.92 4.32
C GLY A 48 -31.64 31.90 2.89
N MET A 49 -31.40 30.71 2.32
CA MET A 49 -30.79 30.53 1.02
C MET A 49 -31.86 30.59 -0.09
N ASP A 50 -31.51 31.17 -1.25
CA ASP A 50 -32.34 31.06 -2.45
C ASP A 50 -32.68 29.59 -2.74
N PRO A 51 -33.96 29.25 -3.00
CA PRO A 51 -34.39 27.85 -3.20
C PRO A 51 -33.62 27.09 -4.30
N ARG A 52 -33.16 27.82 -5.35
CA ARG A 52 -32.37 27.23 -6.44
C ARG A 52 -30.97 26.83 -5.96
N LEU A 53 -30.37 27.67 -5.10
CA LEU A 53 -29.06 27.37 -4.50
C LEU A 53 -29.16 26.25 -3.49
N ALA A 54 -30.20 26.24 -2.65
CA ALA A 54 -30.47 25.15 -1.72
C ALA A 54 -30.63 23.82 -2.46
N HIS A 55 -31.41 23.79 -3.55
CA HIS A 55 -31.56 22.61 -4.38
C HIS A 55 -30.25 22.17 -5.06
N LYS A 56 -29.44 23.11 -5.54
CA LYS A 56 -28.11 22.84 -6.09
C LYS A 56 -27.17 22.24 -5.03
N LEU A 57 -27.20 22.73 -3.79
CA LEU A 57 -26.42 22.21 -2.68
C LEU A 57 -26.84 20.78 -2.33
N GLN A 58 -28.14 20.49 -2.23
CA GLN A 58 -28.68 19.15 -1.96
C GLN A 58 -28.33 18.12 -3.04
N LYS A 59 -28.07 18.55 -4.28
CA LYS A 59 -27.57 17.70 -5.37
C LYS A 59 -26.07 17.68 -5.52
N SER A 60 -25.35 18.41 -4.68
CA SER A 60 -23.90 18.55 -4.77
C SER A 60 -23.16 17.34 -4.16
N TRP A 61 -21.86 17.28 -4.40
CA TRP A 61 -20.98 16.32 -3.75
C TRP A 61 -21.05 16.41 -2.21
N ALA A 62 -21.30 17.60 -1.66
CA ALA A 62 -21.34 17.84 -0.22
C ALA A 62 -22.49 17.12 0.47
N ALA A 63 -23.68 17.08 -0.18
CA ALA A 63 -24.82 16.33 0.33
C ALA A 63 -24.54 14.81 0.31
N ARG A 64 -23.95 14.30 -0.77
CA ARG A 64 -23.55 12.89 -0.87
C ARG A 64 -22.46 12.53 0.13
N PHE A 65 -21.50 13.44 0.35
CA PHE A 65 -20.45 13.24 1.36
C PHE A 65 -21.04 13.21 2.77
N TYR A 66 -21.96 14.12 3.08
CA TYR A 66 -22.65 14.11 4.36
C TYR A 66 -23.37 12.79 4.61
N GLU A 67 -24.18 12.34 3.64
CA GLU A 67 -25.03 11.16 3.74
C GLU A 67 -24.22 9.85 3.81
N HIS A 68 -23.22 9.68 2.94
CA HIS A 68 -22.55 8.40 2.75
C HIS A 68 -21.14 8.32 3.33
N VAL A 69 -20.59 9.43 3.81
CA VAL A 69 -19.27 9.46 4.45
C VAL A 69 -19.37 9.99 5.86
N PHE A 70 -19.83 11.23 6.04
CA PHE A 70 -19.81 11.89 7.33
C PHE A 70 -20.71 11.19 8.37
N CYS A 71 -21.93 10.81 8.00
CA CYS A 71 -22.85 10.07 8.88
C CYS A 71 -22.38 8.65 9.21
N GLU A 72 -21.50 8.07 8.41
CA GLU A 72 -20.94 6.73 8.58
C GLU A 72 -19.59 6.72 9.33
N ILE A 73 -19.11 7.89 9.80
CA ILE A 73 -17.91 7.96 10.63
C ILE A 73 -18.27 7.49 12.04
N ASP A 74 -17.66 6.37 12.44
CA ASP A 74 -17.82 5.84 13.78
C ASP A 74 -16.83 6.45 14.75
N GLU A 75 -17.28 7.50 15.46
CA GLU A 75 -16.45 8.17 16.46
C GLU A 75 -16.01 7.24 17.60
N SER A 76 -16.72 6.11 17.83
CA SER A 76 -16.37 5.19 18.91
C SER A 76 -15.01 4.51 18.70
N LEU A 77 -14.58 4.32 17.45
CA LEU A 77 -13.26 3.81 17.13
C LEU A 77 -12.14 4.67 17.72
N PHE A 78 -12.37 5.97 17.86
CA PHE A 78 -11.36 6.95 18.24
C PHE A 78 -11.36 7.28 19.74
N ILE A 79 -12.22 6.63 20.55
CA ILE A 79 -12.23 6.78 22.01
C ILE A 79 -10.83 6.59 22.63
N PRO A 80 -10.03 5.59 22.22
CA PRO A 80 -8.69 5.37 22.80
C PRO A 80 -7.71 6.53 22.64
N LEU A 81 -7.99 7.50 21.76
CA LEU A 81 -7.14 8.68 21.57
C LEU A 81 -7.32 9.73 22.66
N TYR A 82 -8.29 9.56 23.57
CA TYR A 82 -8.68 10.54 24.57
C TYR A 82 -8.64 9.94 25.97
N SER A 83 -8.29 10.77 26.96
CA SER A 83 -8.30 10.37 28.36
C SER A 83 -9.73 10.08 28.85
N SER A 84 -9.88 9.08 29.72
CA SER A 84 -11.16 8.76 30.38
C SER A 84 -11.56 9.79 31.43
N ASP A 85 -10.58 10.41 32.11
CA ASP A 85 -10.81 11.04 33.42
C ASP A 85 -10.46 12.53 33.51
N ASN A 86 -9.61 13.05 32.59
CA ASN A 86 -9.10 14.42 32.71
C ASN A 86 -9.09 15.20 31.39
N GLY A 87 -9.44 16.48 31.44
CA GLY A 87 -9.26 17.42 30.33
C GLY A 87 -10.57 18.07 29.87
N ARG A 88 -10.49 18.88 28.82
CA ARG A 88 -11.65 19.43 28.12
C ARG A 88 -12.30 18.37 27.25
N PRO A 89 -13.64 18.43 27.05
CA PRO A 89 -14.28 17.59 26.04
C PRO A 89 -13.57 17.70 24.68
N ASN A 90 -13.53 16.57 23.96
CA ASN A 90 -12.94 16.54 22.63
C ASN A 90 -13.68 17.47 21.66
N PHE A 91 -12.95 18.04 20.72
CA PHE A 91 -13.57 18.56 19.51
C PHE A 91 -14.16 17.38 18.73
N PRO A 92 -15.32 17.51 18.03
CA PRO A 92 -15.95 16.44 17.30
C PRO A 92 -14.99 15.69 16.37
N VAL A 93 -14.82 14.40 16.64
CA VAL A 93 -13.85 13.57 15.91
C VAL A 93 -14.30 13.34 14.46
N ASN A 94 -15.60 13.16 14.26
CA ASN A 94 -16.16 13.01 12.91
C ASN A 94 -15.86 14.23 12.01
N ILE A 95 -15.78 15.45 12.58
CA ILE A 95 -15.38 16.64 11.81
C ILE A 95 -13.90 16.53 11.40
N PHE A 96 -12.99 16.11 12.30
CA PHE A 96 -11.59 15.94 11.94
C PHE A 96 -11.38 14.85 10.88
N ILE A 97 -12.03 13.71 11.03
CA ILE A 97 -11.97 12.63 10.03
C ILE A 97 -12.57 13.12 8.70
N GLY A 98 -13.73 13.76 8.72
CA GLY A 98 -14.36 14.35 7.55
C GLY A 98 -13.46 15.37 6.83
N LEU A 99 -12.77 16.23 7.60
CA LEU A 99 -11.79 17.18 7.06
C LEU A 99 -10.59 16.47 6.40
N GLU A 100 -10.04 15.42 7.02
CA GLU A 100 -8.96 14.63 6.41
C GLU A 100 -9.41 14.03 5.07
N LEU A 101 -10.61 13.48 5.02
CA LEU A 101 -11.14 12.90 3.78
C LEU A 101 -11.41 13.97 2.71
N ILE A 102 -11.97 15.13 3.09
CA ILE A 102 -12.18 16.28 2.17
C ILE A 102 -10.85 16.83 1.67
N LYS A 103 -9.83 16.93 2.53
CA LYS A 103 -8.48 17.33 2.14
C LYS A 103 -7.97 16.51 0.96
N HIS A 104 -8.10 15.18 1.04
CA HIS A 104 -7.63 14.27 0.00
C HIS A 104 -8.59 14.14 -1.19
N LEU A 105 -9.88 14.40 -0.99
CA LEU A 105 -10.87 14.49 -2.07
C LEU A 105 -10.64 15.70 -2.97
N LYS A 106 -10.23 16.84 -2.37
CA LYS A 106 -10.01 18.13 -3.03
C LYS A 106 -8.53 18.46 -3.27
N GLU A 107 -7.61 17.64 -2.76
CA GLU A 107 -6.16 17.86 -2.80
C GLU A 107 -5.73 19.19 -2.16
N TYR A 108 -6.41 19.62 -1.10
CA TYR A 108 -6.09 20.84 -0.37
C TYR A 108 -4.77 20.72 0.41
N THR A 109 -4.09 21.86 0.59
CA THR A 109 -3.09 22.04 1.66
C THR A 109 -3.81 22.17 3.01
N ASP A 110 -3.08 22.08 4.12
CA ASP A 110 -3.69 22.29 5.44
C ASP A 110 -4.24 23.70 5.59
N GLU A 111 -3.54 24.70 5.10
CA GLU A 111 -3.96 26.10 5.08
C GLU A 111 -5.25 26.27 4.27
N ALA A 112 -5.25 25.83 3.00
CA ALA A 112 -6.44 25.89 2.15
C ALA A 112 -7.64 25.13 2.74
N LEU A 113 -7.39 23.97 3.39
CA LEU A 113 -8.45 23.20 4.06
C LEU A 113 -9.11 23.99 5.18
N LEU A 114 -8.32 24.70 5.99
CA LEU A 114 -8.82 25.47 7.12
C LEU A 114 -9.55 26.74 6.67
N ASP A 115 -9.07 27.40 5.61
CA ASP A 115 -9.76 28.52 5.00
C ASP A 115 -11.11 28.09 4.40
N GLU A 116 -11.11 26.97 3.68
CA GLU A 116 -12.33 26.40 3.12
C GLU A 116 -13.32 25.94 4.21
N TYR A 117 -12.82 25.39 5.32
CA TYR A 117 -13.64 25.03 6.47
C TYR A 117 -14.29 26.29 7.11
N ALA A 118 -13.57 27.39 7.19
CA ALA A 118 -14.05 28.61 7.81
C ALA A 118 -15.08 29.37 6.93
N PHE A 119 -14.90 29.37 5.61
CA PHE A 119 -15.61 30.30 4.72
C PHE A 119 -16.42 29.61 3.60
N ASN A 120 -16.32 28.30 3.42
CA ASN A 120 -17.05 27.58 2.39
C ASN A 120 -18.24 26.81 2.99
N TYR A 121 -19.46 27.26 2.69
CA TYR A 121 -20.66 26.62 3.19
C TYR A 121 -20.86 25.19 2.66
N GLN A 122 -20.34 24.86 1.48
CA GLN A 122 -20.37 23.49 0.97
C GLN A 122 -19.56 22.53 1.86
N ILE A 123 -18.40 22.97 2.36
CA ILE A 123 -17.57 22.20 3.29
C ILE A 123 -18.30 22.07 4.64
N SER A 124 -18.83 23.16 5.17
CA SER A 124 -19.63 23.14 6.40
C SER A 124 -20.78 22.14 6.30
N PHE A 125 -21.54 22.19 5.19
CA PHE A 125 -22.66 21.29 4.93
C PHE A 125 -22.23 19.82 4.86
N ALA A 126 -21.12 19.53 4.18
CA ALA A 126 -20.54 18.18 4.07
C ALA A 126 -20.14 17.60 5.43
N LEU A 127 -19.81 18.44 6.40
CA LEU A 127 -19.43 18.09 7.78
C LEU A 127 -20.60 18.19 8.77
N GLY A 128 -21.83 18.23 8.28
CA GLY A 128 -23.01 18.27 9.13
C GLY A 128 -23.25 19.60 9.83
N LEU A 129 -22.45 20.63 9.56
CA LEU A 129 -22.66 21.99 10.08
C LEU A 129 -23.74 22.70 9.29
N ARG A 130 -24.67 23.36 9.97
CA ARG A 130 -25.83 23.99 9.34
C ARG A 130 -25.68 25.49 9.21
N THR A 131 -24.72 26.07 9.94
CA THR A 131 -24.40 27.50 9.90
C THR A 131 -22.92 27.68 9.59
N LEU A 132 -22.60 28.64 8.73
CA LEU A 132 -21.20 28.97 8.44
C LEU A 132 -20.51 29.50 9.69
N GLY A 133 -19.33 28.99 9.99
CA GLY A 133 -18.57 29.37 11.19
C GLY A 133 -19.15 28.83 12.51
N GLU A 134 -20.06 27.86 12.47
CA GLU A 134 -20.72 27.25 13.65
C GLU A 134 -19.73 26.71 14.69
N ARG A 135 -18.61 26.16 14.22
CA ARG A 135 -17.57 25.60 15.08
C ARG A 135 -16.20 26.05 14.61
N TYR A 136 -15.40 26.48 15.54
CA TYR A 136 -14.01 26.90 15.31
C TYR A 136 -13.04 26.03 16.11
N PHE A 137 -11.91 25.74 15.52
CA PHE A 137 -10.75 25.16 16.20
C PHE A 137 -9.45 25.78 15.65
N ALA A 138 -8.42 25.85 16.49
CA ALA A 138 -7.10 26.30 16.07
C ALA A 138 -6.40 25.20 15.25
N THR A 139 -5.58 25.58 14.29
CA THR A 139 -4.75 24.68 13.45
C THR A 139 -4.00 23.63 14.27
N ARG A 140 -3.48 24.04 15.44
CA ARG A 140 -2.79 23.16 16.39
C ARG A 140 -3.66 21.97 16.82
N THR A 141 -4.96 22.17 17.01
CA THR A 141 -5.87 21.08 17.46
C THR A 141 -5.97 19.97 16.41
N LEU A 142 -5.98 20.30 15.12
CA LEU A 142 -5.95 19.32 14.04
C LEU A 142 -4.62 18.55 14.04
N TYR A 143 -3.50 19.25 14.23
CA TYR A 143 -2.18 18.60 14.28
C TYR A 143 -2.02 17.71 15.52
N GLU A 144 -2.57 18.11 16.66
CA GLU A 144 -2.62 17.27 17.87
C GLU A 144 -3.46 16.01 17.66
N PHE A 145 -4.60 16.11 16.97
CA PHE A 145 -5.41 14.96 16.60
C PHE A 145 -4.62 13.98 15.70
N ARG A 146 -3.96 14.48 14.66
CA ARG A 146 -3.10 13.66 13.79
C ARG A 146 -1.95 13.01 14.55
N SER A 147 -1.36 13.74 15.50
CA SER A 147 -0.28 13.22 16.35
C SER A 147 -0.76 12.10 17.27
N ARG A 148 -1.97 12.21 17.81
CA ARG A 148 -2.57 11.14 18.62
C ARG A 148 -2.83 9.89 17.81
N LEU A 149 -3.40 10.02 16.61
CA LEU A 149 -3.57 8.89 15.68
C LEU A 149 -2.25 8.20 15.40
N TYR A 150 -1.24 8.96 15.02
CA TYR A 150 0.08 8.43 14.71
C TYR A 150 0.72 7.71 15.91
N ASN A 151 0.70 8.34 17.07
CA ASN A 151 1.28 7.75 18.29
C ASN A 151 0.53 6.49 18.70
N TYR A 152 -0.79 6.46 18.55
CA TYR A 152 -1.60 5.28 18.83
C TYR A 152 -1.18 4.11 17.93
N SER A 153 -1.07 4.32 16.63
CA SER A 153 -0.64 3.28 15.69
C SER A 153 0.78 2.78 15.97
N LEU A 154 1.69 3.66 16.44
CA LEU A 154 3.05 3.24 16.83
C LEU A 154 3.06 2.41 18.14
N GLN A 155 2.19 2.73 19.08
CA GLN A 155 2.11 2.04 20.38
C GLN A 155 1.37 0.70 20.27
N HIS A 156 0.57 0.51 19.22
CA HIS A 156 -0.29 -0.66 19.03
C HIS A 156 -0.07 -1.29 17.65
N PRO A 157 1.16 -1.72 17.31
CA PRO A 157 1.47 -2.24 15.96
C PRO A 157 0.72 -3.53 15.62
N ASP A 158 0.30 -4.28 16.64
CA ASP A 158 -0.42 -5.56 16.48
C ASP A 158 -1.95 -5.39 16.41
N THR A 159 -2.46 -4.17 16.57
CA THR A 159 -3.90 -3.88 16.48
C THR A 159 -4.22 -3.17 15.17
N ALA A 160 -5.47 -3.31 14.72
CA ALA A 160 -5.92 -2.60 13.53
C ALA A 160 -5.76 -1.07 13.73
N ASP A 161 -5.17 -0.39 12.75
CA ASP A 161 -5.11 1.06 12.70
C ASP A 161 -6.54 1.64 12.70
N LEU A 162 -6.80 2.64 13.56
CA LEU A 162 -8.14 3.21 13.73
C LEU A 162 -8.69 3.81 12.44
N MET A 163 -7.82 4.40 11.62
CA MET A 163 -8.22 4.92 10.31
C MET A 163 -8.50 3.79 9.31
N PHE A 164 -7.77 2.68 9.42
CA PHE A 164 -8.03 1.50 8.60
C PHE A 164 -9.37 0.85 8.96
N ALA A 165 -9.68 0.73 10.25
CA ALA A 165 -10.99 0.26 10.70
C ALA A 165 -12.15 1.16 10.20
N GLN A 166 -11.94 2.48 10.20
CA GLN A 166 -12.90 3.42 9.61
C GLN A 166 -12.98 3.29 8.08
N PHE A 167 -11.84 3.03 7.40
CA PHE A 167 -11.82 2.73 5.98
C PHE A 167 -12.68 1.49 5.65
N GLU A 168 -12.55 0.42 6.41
CA GLU A 168 -13.35 -0.80 6.22
C GLU A 168 -14.85 -0.52 6.36
N LYS A 169 -15.28 0.17 7.42
CA LYS A 169 -16.69 0.56 7.62
C LYS A 169 -17.26 1.37 6.46
N LEU A 170 -16.51 2.35 5.96
CA LEU A 170 -16.95 3.15 4.82
C LEU A 170 -17.01 2.33 3.54
N THR A 171 -16.07 1.42 3.34
CA THR A 171 -16.04 0.52 2.19
C THR A 171 -17.24 -0.42 2.19
N ASP A 172 -17.57 -1.02 3.35
CA ASP A 172 -18.76 -1.86 3.53
C ASP A 172 -20.05 -1.09 3.24
N HIS A 173 -20.13 0.16 3.71
CA HIS A 173 -21.25 1.03 3.41
C HIS A 173 -21.37 1.30 1.90
N PHE A 174 -20.26 1.58 1.20
CA PHE A 174 -20.27 1.83 -0.24
C PHE A 174 -20.68 0.59 -1.05
N ILE A 175 -20.21 -0.60 -0.65
CA ILE A 175 -20.62 -1.88 -1.23
C ILE A 175 -22.15 -2.06 -1.12
N LYS A 176 -22.70 -1.84 0.07
CA LYS A 176 -24.14 -1.95 0.32
C LYS A 176 -24.97 -0.95 -0.49
N VAL A 177 -24.57 0.31 -0.49
CA VAL A 177 -25.31 1.40 -1.16
C VAL A 177 -25.32 1.23 -2.67
N ALA A 178 -24.22 0.82 -3.27
CA ALA A 178 -24.13 0.61 -4.71
C ALA A 178 -24.46 -0.82 -5.15
N GLY A 179 -24.78 -1.72 -4.22
CA GLY A 179 -25.13 -3.12 -4.50
C GLY A 179 -24.02 -3.87 -5.21
N LEU A 180 -22.77 -3.67 -4.76
CA LEU A 180 -21.60 -4.24 -5.43
C LEU A 180 -21.40 -5.70 -5.05
N SER A 181 -21.10 -6.52 -6.06
CA SER A 181 -20.58 -7.87 -5.88
C SER A 181 -19.08 -7.80 -5.56
N THR A 182 -18.66 -8.53 -4.54
CA THR A 182 -17.25 -8.70 -4.15
C THR A 182 -16.70 -10.06 -4.55
N SER A 183 -17.51 -10.89 -5.23
CA SER A 183 -17.13 -12.25 -5.62
C SER A 183 -15.93 -12.31 -6.54
N GLU A 184 -15.72 -11.30 -7.35
CA GLU A 184 -14.54 -11.13 -8.22
C GLU A 184 -13.70 -9.95 -7.77
N GLY A 185 -12.43 -10.22 -7.49
CA GLY A 185 -11.42 -9.22 -7.12
C GLY A 185 -10.26 -9.19 -8.10
N ARG A 186 -9.62 -8.03 -8.23
CA ARG A 186 -8.34 -7.88 -8.92
C ARG A 186 -7.32 -7.23 -8.01
N MET A 187 -6.07 -7.65 -8.12
CA MET A 187 -5.00 -7.17 -7.26
C MET A 187 -3.77 -6.77 -8.07
N ASP A 188 -3.18 -5.64 -7.69
CA ASP A 188 -1.91 -5.17 -8.27
C ASP A 188 -1.13 -4.31 -7.28
N SER A 189 0.20 -4.37 -7.39
CA SER A 189 1.11 -3.57 -6.57
C SER A 189 1.66 -2.38 -7.35
N THR A 190 1.79 -1.25 -6.67
CA THR A 190 2.39 -0.05 -7.25
C THR A 190 3.37 0.61 -6.28
N GLN A 191 4.37 1.31 -6.84
CA GLN A 191 5.38 1.99 -6.05
C GLN A 191 4.90 3.38 -5.67
N ILE A 192 5.07 3.74 -4.39
CA ILE A 192 4.82 5.07 -3.84
C ILE A 192 6.08 5.61 -3.15
N MET A 193 6.25 6.90 -3.17
CA MET A 193 7.38 7.60 -2.56
C MET A 193 6.91 8.45 -1.39
N SER A 194 7.60 8.38 -0.26
CA SER A 194 7.39 9.31 0.86
C SER A 194 8.05 10.67 0.59
N ASN A 195 7.92 11.61 1.52
CA ASN A 195 8.53 12.93 1.40
C ASN A 195 10.05 12.89 1.63
N ILE A 196 10.74 12.17 0.78
CA ILE A 196 12.20 12.07 0.80
C ILE A 196 12.80 12.63 -0.49
N LYS A 197 14.07 13.00 -0.41
CA LYS A 197 14.86 13.43 -1.55
C LYS A 197 15.66 12.25 -2.08
N LEU A 198 15.59 12.02 -3.38
CA LEU A 198 16.50 11.07 -4.02
C LEU A 198 17.90 11.67 -4.04
N GLY A 199 18.83 11.01 -3.39
CA GLY A 199 20.22 11.42 -3.32
C GLY A 199 21.16 10.24 -3.55
N GLY A 200 22.38 10.49 -4.00
CA GLY A 200 23.42 9.48 -4.04
C GLY A 200 23.87 9.09 -2.62
N ARG A 201 24.54 7.95 -2.51
CA ARG A 201 25.05 7.37 -1.25
C ARG A 201 25.81 8.38 -0.39
N LEU A 202 26.67 9.21 -0.99
CA LEU A 202 27.43 10.23 -0.27
C LEU A 202 26.53 11.33 0.33
N SER A 203 25.48 11.75 -0.40
CA SER A 203 24.51 12.71 0.11
C SER A 203 23.71 12.14 1.28
N LEU A 204 23.32 10.86 1.22
CA LEU A 204 22.70 10.15 2.32
C LEU A 204 23.61 10.09 3.54
N ALA A 205 24.88 9.69 3.34
CA ALA A 205 25.87 9.61 4.40
C ALA A 205 26.02 10.95 5.12
N TYR A 206 26.16 12.03 4.35
CA TYR A 206 26.21 13.38 4.91
C TYR A 206 24.97 13.73 5.71
N ASP A 207 23.78 13.48 5.17
CA ASP A 207 22.52 13.82 5.82
C ASP A 207 22.31 13.04 7.12
N VAL A 208 22.69 11.76 7.15
CA VAL A 208 22.64 10.92 8.36
C VAL A 208 23.55 11.50 9.45
N LEU A 209 24.82 11.78 9.12
CA LEU A 209 25.77 12.35 10.08
C LEU A 209 25.30 13.73 10.56
N ALA A 210 24.89 14.61 9.66
CA ALA A 210 24.41 15.95 10.02
C ALA A 210 23.16 15.91 10.92
N CYS A 211 22.24 14.95 10.72
CA CYS A 211 21.11 14.73 11.62
C CYS A 211 21.55 14.25 13.00
N GLY A 212 22.50 13.32 13.07
CA GLY A 212 23.08 12.84 14.32
C GLY A 212 23.79 13.96 15.09
N VAL A 213 24.60 14.76 14.41
CA VAL A 213 25.32 15.91 15.03
C VAL A 213 24.33 16.94 15.58
N LYS A 214 23.23 17.24 14.86
CA LYS A 214 22.18 18.15 15.34
C LYS A 214 21.42 17.62 16.57
N ALA A 215 21.41 16.34 16.80
CA ALA A 215 20.73 15.71 17.93
C ALA A 215 21.57 15.77 19.22
N LEU A 216 22.87 16.07 19.12
CA LEU A 216 23.76 16.16 20.26
C LEU A 216 23.78 17.57 20.85
N PRO A 217 23.89 17.70 22.18
CA PRO A 217 24.21 18.97 22.83
C PRO A 217 25.53 19.55 22.31
N GLU A 218 25.58 20.85 22.07
CA GLU A 218 26.76 21.52 21.48
C GLU A 218 28.04 21.32 22.32
N ILE A 219 27.90 21.18 23.64
CA ILE A 219 29.01 20.95 24.57
C ILE A 219 29.76 19.63 24.33
N LEU A 220 29.08 18.64 23.73
CA LEU A 220 29.66 17.34 23.40
C LEU A 220 30.37 17.34 22.02
N LEU A 221 30.10 18.36 21.20
CA LEU A 221 30.62 18.42 19.85
C LEU A 221 32.03 19.03 19.81
N ASN A 222 32.93 18.33 19.18
CA ASN A 222 34.23 18.88 18.81
C ASN A 222 34.19 19.61 17.45
N ASP A 223 35.27 20.26 17.06
CA ASP A 223 35.30 21.08 15.84
C ASP A 223 35.13 20.25 14.56
N SER A 224 35.55 18.97 14.56
CA SER A 224 35.40 18.06 13.42
C SER A 224 33.92 17.76 13.13
N LEU A 225 33.09 17.68 14.17
CA LEU A 225 31.63 17.44 14.04
C LEU A 225 30.84 18.76 13.88
N LYS A 226 31.25 19.85 14.53
CA LYS A 226 30.59 21.16 14.43
C LYS A 226 30.52 21.70 13.00
N ILE A 227 31.45 21.33 12.14
CA ILE A 227 31.47 21.75 10.74
C ILE A 227 30.20 21.29 9.99
N PHE A 228 29.61 20.15 10.38
CA PHE A 228 28.38 19.61 9.78
C PHE A 228 27.11 20.40 10.15
N LEU A 229 27.19 21.34 11.11
CA LEU A 229 26.13 22.27 11.47
C LEU A 229 26.09 23.49 10.53
N LYS A 230 27.17 23.79 9.80
CA LYS A 230 27.26 24.95 8.92
C LYS A 230 26.37 24.74 7.68
N ALA A 231 25.53 25.71 7.37
CA ALA A 231 24.56 25.63 6.27
C ALA A 231 25.21 25.36 4.91
N ASP A 232 26.35 26.01 4.63
CA ASP A 232 27.02 25.93 3.32
C ASP A 232 27.91 24.69 3.17
N TYR A 233 28.25 24.04 4.28
CA TYR A 233 29.23 22.95 4.25
C TYR A 233 28.77 21.75 3.43
N LYS A 234 27.47 21.45 3.43
CA LYS A 234 26.93 20.38 2.58
C LYS A 234 27.21 20.63 1.10
N THR A 235 27.01 21.85 0.64
CA THR A 235 27.26 22.22 -0.75
C THR A 235 28.75 22.09 -1.08
N GLN A 236 29.64 22.59 -0.21
CA GLN A 236 31.07 22.45 -0.39
C GLN A 236 31.53 20.99 -0.35
N PHE A 237 30.98 20.18 0.55
CA PHE A 237 31.31 18.77 0.71
C PHE A 237 30.92 17.92 -0.50
N LEU A 238 29.81 18.27 -1.19
CA LEU A 238 29.28 17.54 -2.34
C LEU A 238 29.64 18.16 -3.70
N TYR A 239 30.31 19.33 -3.70
CA TYR A 239 30.58 20.07 -4.93
C TYR A 239 31.81 19.50 -5.67
N GLN A 240 31.71 19.44 -7.00
CA GLN A 240 32.77 19.06 -7.95
C GLN A 240 33.59 17.80 -7.58
N LEU A 241 32.92 16.77 -7.04
CA LEU A 241 33.56 15.50 -6.69
C LEU A 241 33.85 14.67 -7.93
N LYS A 242 35.08 14.18 -8.04
CA LYS A 242 35.42 13.12 -8.99
C LYS A 242 34.90 11.79 -8.49
N ALA A 243 34.58 10.85 -9.38
CA ALA A 243 34.11 9.53 -9.01
C ALA A 243 35.09 8.79 -8.08
N THR A 244 36.38 9.04 -8.23
CA THR A 244 37.49 8.49 -7.39
C THR A 244 37.41 8.96 -5.94
N ASP A 245 36.90 10.17 -5.69
CA ASP A 245 36.91 10.79 -4.37
C ASP A 245 35.66 10.40 -3.53
N ILE A 246 34.63 9.85 -4.16
CA ILE A 246 33.37 9.49 -3.50
C ILE A 246 33.62 8.50 -2.37
N PHE A 247 34.42 7.46 -2.61
CA PHE A 247 34.65 6.40 -1.63
C PHE A 247 35.42 6.93 -0.41
N SER A 248 36.47 7.74 -0.64
CA SER A 248 37.25 8.36 0.46
C SER A 248 36.40 9.33 1.30
N ARG A 249 35.47 10.05 0.66
CA ARG A 249 34.51 10.92 1.36
C ARG A 249 33.50 10.11 2.18
N ILE A 250 33.01 8.99 1.67
CA ILE A 250 32.14 8.08 2.43
C ILE A 250 32.90 7.53 3.64
N GLN A 251 34.16 7.10 3.46
CA GLN A 251 34.99 6.64 4.56
C GLN A 251 35.20 7.72 5.63
N SER A 252 35.42 8.96 5.22
CA SER A 252 35.52 10.09 6.16
C SER A 252 34.24 10.27 6.97
N VAL A 253 33.06 10.19 6.33
CA VAL A 253 31.76 10.27 7.05
C VAL A 253 31.58 9.09 8.02
N ILE A 254 31.97 7.88 7.62
CA ILE A 254 31.93 6.70 8.50
C ILE A 254 32.77 6.93 9.75
N ASN A 255 33.99 7.47 9.60
CA ASN A 255 34.88 7.78 10.73
C ASN A 255 34.22 8.78 11.69
N HIS A 256 33.55 9.83 11.17
CA HIS A 256 32.80 10.78 12.00
C HIS A 256 31.56 10.16 12.64
N CYS A 257 30.89 9.19 11.98
CA CYS A 257 29.80 8.43 12.60
C CYS A 257 30.29 7.63 13.81
N VAL A 258 31.45 6.97 13.68
CA VAL A 258 32.08 6.24 14.79
C VAL A 258 32.44 7.20 15.93
N GLU A 259 33.05 8.35 15.62
CA GLU A 259 33.37 9.39 16.59
C GLU A 259 32.13 9.87 17.34
N LEU A 260 31.03 10.18 16.61
CA LEU A 260 29.78 10.60 17.19
C LEU A 260 29.19 9.53 18.13
N LEU A 261 29.17 8.27 17.73
CA LEU A 261 28.64 7.17 18.54
C LEU A 261 29.45 6.94 19.82
N ARG A 262 30.78 7.13 19.79
CA ARG A 262 31.63 7.10 20.99
C ARG A 262 31.28 8.20 21.99
N LEU A 263 30.94 9.42 21.52
CA LEU A 263 30.48 10.50 22.40
C LEU A 263 29.15 10.17 23.11
N VAL A 264 28.33 9.34 22.49
CA VAL A 264 27.02 8.90 23.01
C VAL A 264 27.15 7.72 23.97
N GLU A 265 28.23 6.94 23.94
CA GLU A 265 28.40 5.76 24.80
C GLU A 265 28.24 6.09 26.30
N GLY A 266 28.70 7.26 26.74
CA GLY A 266 28.57 7.76 28.10
C GLY A 266 27.24 8.44 28.43
N GLN A 267 26.27 8.49 27.49
CA GLN A 267 25.02 9.26 27.62
C GLN A 267 23.82 8.37 27.29
N PRO A 268 23.28 7.58 28.24
CA PRO A 268 22.17 6.64 27.97
C PRO A 268 20.95 7.31 27.35
N GLU A 269 20.60 8.53 27.78
CA GLU A 269 19.44 9.28 27.27
C GLU A 269 19.55 9.63 25.76
N LEU A 270 20.77 9.75 25.24
CA LEU A 270 21.00 10.04 23.82
C LEU A 270 20.92 8.78 22.95
N LYS A 271 21.15 7.58 23.50
CA LYS A 271 21.07 6.31 22.72
C LYS A 271 19.68 6.07 22.15
N ASP A 272 18.64 6.48 22.85
CA ASP A 272 17.25 6.32 22.42
C ASP A 272 16.79 7.41 21.44
N ASN A 273 17.66 8.39 21.15
CA ASN A 273 17.34 9.42 20.17
C ASN A 273 17.26 8.81 18.75
N PRO A 274 16.13 8.99 18.02
CA PRO A 274 15.94 8.40 16.70
C PRO A 274 17.04 8.75 15.68
N ALA A 275 17.59 9.97 15.75
CA ALA A 275 18.67 10.37 14.85
C ALA A 275 19.97 9.62 15.13
N ILE A 276 20.25 9.31 16.39
CA ILE A 276 21.42 8.52 16.79
C ILE A 276 21.25 7.06 16.39
N GLN A 277 20.06 6.49 16.56
CA GLN A 277 19.74 5.14 16.09
C GLN A 277 19.90 5.01 14.56
N ILE A 278 19.55 6.06 13.81
CA ILE A 278 19.76 6.09 12.35
C ILE A 278 21.26 6.13 12.02
N VAL A 279 22.10 6.85 12.80
CA VAL A 279 23.56 6.85 12.59
C VAL A 279 24.15 5.47 12.86
N ASP A 280 23.75 4.80 13.94
CA ASP A 280 24.19 3.44 14.27
C ASP A 280 23.78 2.44 13.19
N ARG A 281 22.52 2.49 12.77
CA ARG A 281 22.01 1.67 11.67
C ARG A 281 22.80 1.91 10.37
N PHE A 282 23.01 3.17 10.02
CA PHE A 282 23.77 3.55 8.83
C PHE A 282 25.19 2.97 8.87
N LEU A 283 25.88 3.08 10.01
CA LEU A 283 27.23 2.54 10.18
C LEU A 283 27.25 1.03 9.93
N LYS A 284 26.36 0.27 10.57
CA LYS A 284 26.25 -1.20 10.42
C LYS A 284 25.91 -1.64 8.99
N GLU A 285 25.07 -0.89 8.30
CA GLU A 285 24.66 -1.20 6.93
C GLU A 285 25.71 -0.82 5.88
N GLN A 286 26.43 0.28 6.08
CA GLN A 286 27.31 0.88 5.07
C GLN A 286 28.81 0.58 5.27
N ALA A 287 29.18 0.02 6.42
CA ALA A 287 30.57 -0.31 6.74
C ALA A 287 30.67 -1.71 7.35
N THR A 288 31.89 -2.25 7.33
CA THR A 288 32.27 -3.50 8.00
C THR A 288 33.36 -3.18 9.02
N PHE A 289 33.23 -3.72 10.23
CA PHE A 289 34.27 -3.60 11.24
C PHE A 289 35.35 -4.66 10.97
N ILE A 290 36.61 -4.23 10.88
CA ILE A 290 37.76 -5.12 10.69
C ILE A 290 38.50 -5.19 12.01
N GLU A 291 38.40 -6.34 12.68
CA GLU A 291 39.02 -6.55 14.03
C GLU A 291 40.51 -6.35 14.03
N GLU A 292 41.23 -6.85 13.01
CA GLU A 292 42.68 -6.76 12.89
C GLU A 292 43.19 -5.31 12.85
N GLN A 293 42.36 -4.39 12.30
CA GLN A 293 42.70 -2.97 12.17
C GLN A 293 41.96 -2.11 13.19
N ASN A 294 41.07 -2.68 13.97
CA ASN A 294 40.17 -1.97 14.90
C ASN A 294 39.46 -0.78 14.22
N GLN A 295 39.00 -0.96 12.98
CA GLN A 295 38.48 0.12 12.14
C GLN A 295 37.25 -0.29 11.36
N TRP A 296 36.33 0.65 11.19
CA TRP A 296 35.18 0.53 10.29
C TRP A 296 35.59 0.94 8.87
N ILE A 297 35.40 0.05 7.90
CA ILE A 297 35.69 0.29 6.49
C ILE A 297 34.42 0.30 5.66
N ALA A 298 34.27 1.30 4.78
CA ALA A 298 33.14 1.45 3.89
C ALA A 298 32.98 0.23 2.98
N LYS A 299 31.77 -0.33 2.92
CA LYS A 299 31.40 -1.40 1.97
C LYS A 299 31.39 -0.89 0.53
N GLY A 300 31.71 -1.77 -0.42
CA GLY A 300 31.48 -1.50 -1.84
C GLY A 300 29.97 -1.37 -2.16
N ASN A 301 29.62 -0.68 -3.26
CA ASN A 301 28.20 -0.46 -3.60
C ASN A 301 27.41 -1.76 -3.84
N ARG A 302 28.08 -2.86 -4.21
CA ARG A 302 27.43 -4.17 -4.46
C ARG A 302 27.20 -4.96 -3.17
N GLU A 303 27.83 -4.58 -2.08
CA GLU A 303 27.73 -5.23 -0.77
C GLU A 303 26.62 -4.65 0.11
N ILE A 304 25.99 -3.57 -0.35
CA ILE A 304 24.91 -2.89 0.37
C ILE A 304 23.59 -3.57 0.04
N SER A 305 22.86 -3.96 1.09
CA SER A 305 21.53 -4.54 0.97
C SER A 305 20.52 -3.56 0.35
N SER A 306 19.54 -4.09 -0.39
CA SER A 306 18.39 -3.32 -0.87
C SER A 306 17.50 -2.77 0.27
N ASN A 307 17.58 -3.40 1.46
CA ASN A 307 16.89 -2.95 2.68
C ASN A 307 17.65 -1.86 3.43
N ALA A 308 18.87 -1.49 2.98
CA ALA A 308 19.65 -0.46 3.63
C ALA A 308 18.93 0.89 3.59
N LEU A 309 19.22 1.71 4.59
CA LEU A 309 18.68 3.06 4.77
C LEU A 309 18.76 3.89 3.49
N GLN A 310 17.66 4.51 3.10
CA GLN A 310 17.57 5.37 1.91
C GLN A 310 17.42 6.86 2.23
N SER A 311 17.09 7.20 3.47
CA SER A 311 16.92 8.59 3.91
C SER A 311 17.23 8.74 5.40
N ALA A 312 17.92 9.79 5.77
CA ALA A 312 18.12 10.16 7.18
C ALA A 312 16.83 10.55 7.92
N HIS A 313 15.74 10.77 7.18
CA HIS A 313 14.47 11.27 7.71
C HIS A 313 13.32 10.26 7.58
N ASP A 314 13.56 9.11 6.97
CA ASP A 314 12.59 8.05 6.76
C ASP A 314 13.32 6.70 6.81
N GLY A 315 13.37 6.13 8.00
CA GLY A 315 14.08 4.88 8.27
C GLY A 315 13.42 3.66 7.62
N ASP A 316 12.13 3.74 7.29
CA ASP A 316 11.36 2.61 6.77
C ASP A 316 11.44 2.51 5.23
N ALA A 317 11.78 3.61 4.56
CA ALA A 317 11.88 3.65 3.11
C ALA A 317 13.00 2.74 2.60
N THR A 318 12.69 1.89 1.62
CA THR A 318 13.63 0.94 1.01
C THR A 318 13.79 1.18 -0.49
N TYR A 319 14.74 0.48 -1.09
CA TYR A 319 15.09 0.63 -2.50
C TYR A 319 14.69 -0.60 -3.31
N ARG A 320 14.09 -0.37 -4.50
CA ARG A 320 13.81 -1.42 -5.50
C ARG A 320 14.12 -0.92 -6.91
N LYS A 321 14.72 -1.77 -7.74
CA LYS A 321 14.86 -1.54 -9.17
C LYS A 321 13.82 -2.38 -9.91
N LYS A 322 12.87 -1.75 -10.62
CA LYS A 322 11.84 -2.42 -11.42
C LYS A 322 11.77 -1.76 -12.80
N GLY A 323 11.81 -2.57 -13.88
CA GLY A 323 11.70 -2.04 -15.25
C GLY A 323 12.78 -1.02 -15.64
N GLY A 324 14.00 -1.16 -15.12
CA GLY A 324 15.11 -0.21 -15.37
C GLY A 324 15.03 1.09 -14.54
N LYS A 325 13.93 1.34 -13.83
CA LYS A 325 13.73 2.52 -12.98
C LYS A 325 14.07 2.21 -11.52
N HIS A 326 14.57 3.23 -10.83
CA HIS A 326 14.89 3.19 -9.40
C HIS A 326 13.72 3.73 -8.59
N HIS A 327 13.25 2.95 -7.63
CA HIS A 327 12.15 3.32 -6.73
C HIS A 327 12.65 3.34 -5.29
N VAL A 328 12.37 4.42 -4.58
CA VAL A 328 12.68 4.57 -3.15
C VAL A 328 11.37 4.94 -2.44
N GLY A 329 11.06 4.22 -1.37
CA GLY A 329 9.82 4.40 -0.61
C GLY A 329 9.18 3.06 -0.26
N TYR A 330 7.93 2.87 -0.68
CA TYR A 330 7.09 1.74 -0.30
C TYR A 330 6.38 1.11 -1.50
N ALA A 331 5.97 -0.14 -1.34
CA ALA A 331 5.01 -0.81 -2.21
C ALA A 331 3.60 -0.63 -1.64
N LEU A 332 2.65 -0.28 -2.49
CA LEU A 332 1.22 -0.24 -2.20
C LEU A 332 0.55 -1.37 -2.98
N ASN A 333 -0.08 -2.30 -2.29
CA ASN A 333 -0.89 -3.36 -2.87
C ASN A 333 -2.36 -3.00 -2.73
N LEU A 334 -3.15 -3.17 -3.79
CA LEU A 334 -4.57 -2.84 -3.83
C LEU A 334 -5.38 -4.08 -4.19
N LEU A 335 -6.48 -4.31 -3.48
CA LEU A 335 -7.56 -5.22 -3.87
C LEU A 335 -8.77 -4.39 -4.27
N GLU A 336 -9.27 -4.59 -5.49
CA GLU A 336 -10.38 -3.85 -6.07
C GLU A 336 -11.43 -4.84 -6.59
N THR A 337 -12.71 -4.51 -6.47
CA THR A 337 -13.79 -5.28 -7.11
C THR A 337 -13.62 -5.29 -8.63
N CYS A 338 -14.07 -6.35 -9.32
CA CYS A 338 -14.02 -6.40 -10.78
C CYS A 338 -15.14 -7.20 -11.44
N ALA A 339 -16.19 -7.53 -10.70
CA ALA A 339 -17.37 -8.19 -11.27
C ALA A 339 -18.02 -7.31 -12.32
N ASP A 340 -18.41 -7.92 -13.45
CA ASP A 340 -18.94 -7.20 -14.62
C ASP A 340 -20.31 -6.56 -14.36
N GLU A 341 -21.09 -7.13 -13.44
CA GLU A 341 -22.40 -6.60 -13.02
C GLU A 341 -22.28 -5.33 -12.17
N ASN A 342 -21.10 -5.03 -11.64
CA ASN A 342 -20.91 -3.86 -10.80
C ASN A 342 -21.01 -2.55 -11.61
N PRO A 343 -21.88 -1.62 -11.22
CA PRO A 343 -22.01 -0.34 -11.91
C PRO A 343 -20.77 0.54 -11.76
N VAL A 344 -19.98 0.31 -10.73
CA VAL A 344 -18.67 0.94 -10.45
C VAL A 344 -17.78 -0.04 -9.72
N GLN A 345 -16.47 0.16 -9.82
CA GLN A 345 -15.50 -0.64 -9.08
C GLN A 345 -14.87 0.21 -7.98
N ILE A 346 -14.60 -0.40 -6.83
CA ILE A 346 -13.98 0.27 -5.67
C ILE A 346 -12.85 -0.57 -5.08
N VAL A 347 -11.90 0.11 -4.46
CA VAL A 347 -10.82 -0.54 -3.70
C VAL A 347 -11.39 -1.02 -2.36
N THR A 348 -11.34 -2.32 -2.11
CA THR A 348 -11.90 -2.95 -0.91
C THR A 348 -10.87 -3.22 0.17
N HIS A 349 -9.59 -3.35 -0.21
CA HIS A 349 -8.49 -3.53 0.72
C HIS A 349 -7.20 -2.94 0.15
N PHE A 350 -6.30 -2.54 1.04
CA PHE A 350 -4.95 -2.10 0.67
C PHE A 350 -3.92 -2.45 1.74
N GLU A 351 -2.69 -2.64 1.29
CA GLU A 351 -1.54 -2.87 2.15
C GLU A 351 -0.37 -2.00 1.71
N ILE A 352 0.33 -1.39 2.67
CA ILE A 352 1.59 -0.71 2.43
C ILE A 352 2.71 -1.52 3.07
N ALA A 353 3.71 -1.84 2.27
CA ALA A 353 4.86 -2.61 2.69
C ALA A 353 6.18 -1.97 2.21
N SER A 354 7.28 -2.50 2.71
CA SER A 354 8.61 -2.20 2.18
C SER A 354 8.68 -2.49 0.67
N ASN A 355 9.43 -1.70 -0.10
CA ASN A 355 9.68 -1.98 -1.52
C ASN A 355 10.31 -3.35 -1.78
N THR A 356 10.95 -3.93 -0.77
CA THR A 356 11.60 -5.24 -0.84
C THR A 356 10.66 -6.40 -0.57
N THR A 357 9.46 -6.13 -0.03
CA THR A 357 8.40 -7.13 0.12
C THR A 357 7.95 -7.61 -1.27
N SER A 358 7.86 -8.91 -1.45
CA SER A 358 7.43 -9.50 -2.72
C SER A 358 5.92 -9.37 -2.93
N ASP A 359 5.49 -9.37 -4.18
CA ASP A 359 4.07 -9.35 -4.53
C ASP A 359 3.35 -10.60 -3.96
N ILE A 360 4.05 -11.75 -3.85
CA ILE A 360 3.58 -13.01 -3.24
C ILE A 360 3.32 -12.83 -1.73
N GLU A 361 4.25 -12.21 -1.01
CA GLU A 361 4.09 -11.96 0.44
C GLU A 361 2.91 -11.04 0.72
N MET A 362 2.74 -9.97 -0.08
CA MET A 362 1.60 -9.05 0.04
C MET A 362 0.27 -9.76 -0.27
N LEU A 363 0.24 -10.64 -1.28
CA LEU A 363 -0.94 -11.44 -1.56
C LEU A 363 -1.28 -12.35 -0.38
N ASN A 364 -0.28 -13.05 0.15
CA ASN A 364 -0.49 -13.96 1.29
C ASN A 364 -1.07 -13.23 2.50
N GLY A 365 -0.57 -12.04 2.80
CA GLY A 365 -1.11 -11.18 3.87
C GLY A 365 -2.56 -10.73 3.61
N SER A 366 -2.95 -10.57 2.35
CA SER A 366 -4.27 -10.10 1.94
C SER A 366 -5.32 -11.21 1.79
N LEU A 367 -4.93 -12.50 1.70
CA LEU A 367 -5.87 -13.62 1.50
C LEU A 367 -6.97 -13.73 2.57
N PRO A 368 -6.66 -13.61 3.89
CA PRO A 368 -7.71 -13.67 4.91
C PRO A 368 -8.78 -12.57 4.75
N LYS A 369 -8.36 -11.38 4.34
CA LYS A 369 -9.29 -10.28 4.08
C LYS A 369 -10.08 -10.48 2.80
N ALA A 370 -9.48 -11.03 1.77
CA ALA A 370 -10.18 -11.38 0.54
C ALA A 370 -11.27 -12.44 0.80
N GLU A 371 -10.98 -13.46 1.64
CA GLU A 371 -11.98 -14.44 2.10
C GLU A 371 -13.13 -13.78 2.87
N GLU A 372 -12.81 -12.90 3.84
CA GLU A 372 -13.81 -12.15 4.63
C GLU A 372 -14.74 -11.32 3.73
N LEU A 373 -14.20 -10.71 2.68
CA LEU A 373 -14.93 -9.95 1.67
C LEU A 373 -15.73 -10.83 0.71
N GLY A 374 -15.58 -12.16 0.78
CA GLY A 374 -16.28 -13.13 -0.06
C GLY A 374 -15.75 -13.22 -1.50
N VAL A 375 -14.50 -12.85 -1.72
CA VAL A 375 -13.82 -13.02 -3.03
C VAL A 375 -13.69 -14.49 -3.34
N LYS A 376 -14.16 -14.91 -4.52
CA LYS A 376 -14.06 -16.28 -5.04
C LYS A 376 -13.06 -16.38 -6.19
N ASP A 377 -13.00 -15.37 -7.03
CA ASP A 377 -12.12 -15.30 -8.18
C ASP A 377 -11.22 -14.07 -8.06
N LEU A 378 -9.91 -14.28 -8.06
CA LEU A 378 -8.91 -13.21 -7.89
C LEU A 378 -7.99 -13.11 -9.10
N PHE A 379 -8.01 -11.96 -9.78
CA PHE A 379 -7.22 -11.67 -10.98
C PHE A 379 -5.93 -10.93 -10.64
N THR A 380 -4.78 -11.53 -10.95
CA THR A 380 -3.45 -10.97 -10.65
C THR A 380 -2.50 -11.10 -11.85
N ASP A 381 -1.35 -10.43 -11.80
CA ASP A 381 -0.28 -10.70 -12.75
C ASP A 381 0.57 -11.92 -12.32
N GLY A 382 1.46 -12.39 -13.22
CA GLY A 382 2.33 -13.53 -12.92
C GLY A 382 3.41 -13.26 -11.85
N GLY A 383 3.54 -12.03 -11.35
CA GLY A 383 4.42 -11.69 -10.23
C GLY A 383 3.94 -12.23 -8.91
N TYR A 384 2.63 -12.47 -8.78
CA TYR A 384 1.99 -13.03 -7.60
C TYR A 384 2.00 -14.56 -7.55
N TYR A 385 2.52 -15.23 -8.61
CA TYR A 385 2.46 -16.67 -8.70
C TYR A 385 3.57 -17.37 -7.91
N SER A 386 3.17 -18.32 -7.06
CA SER A 386 4.00 -19.44 -6.59
C SER A 386 3.10 -20.64 -6.34
N PRO A 387 3.62 -21.90 -6.45
CA PRO A 387 2.82 -23.08 -6.12
C PRO A 387 2.18 -23.00 -4.73
N LYS A 388 2.96 -22.61 -3.74
CA LYS A 388 2.50 -22.45 -2.36
C LYS A 388 1.36 -21.45 -2.21
N ILE A 389 1.40 -20.31 -2.88
CA ILE A 389 0.34 -19.31 -2.79
C ILE A 389 -0.95 -19.78 -3.46
N VAL A 390 -0.87 -20.64 -4.47
CA VAL A 390 -2.05 -21.26 -5.09
C VAL A 390 -2.75 -22.16 -4.08
N GLU A 391 -2.00 -23.01 -3.39
CA GLU A 391 -2.53 -23.91 -2.33
C GLU A 391 -3.15 -23.09 -1.17
N GLU A 392 -2.47 -22.03 -0.75
CA GLU A 392 -2.98 -21.14 0.30
C GLU A 392 -4.25 -20.39 -0.15
N ALA A 393 -4.32 -19.90 -1.38
CA ALA A 393 -5.53 -19.27 -1.92
C ALA A 393 -6.70 -20.25 -2.03
N GLU A 394 -6.44 -21.50 -2.47
CA GLU A 394 -7.45 -22.57 -2.51
C GLU A 394 -7.96 -22.92 -1.11
N ALA A 395 -7.08 -22.92 -0.09
CA ALA A 395 -7.46 -23.14 1.31
C ALA A 395 -8.41 -22.04 1.84
N HIS A 396 -8.33 -20.81 1.29
CA HIS A 396 -9.26 -19.70 1.54
C HIS A 396 -10.47 -19.71 0.59
N GLY A 397 -10.63 -20.75 -0.25
CA GLY A 397 -11.72 -20.86 -1.21
C GLY A 397 -11.62 -19.86 -2.38
N ILE A 398 -10.42 -19.33 -2.66
CA ILE A 398 -10.17 -18.33 -3.69
C ILE A 398 -9.48 -18.99 -4.89
N LYS A 399 -10.11 -18.88 -6.05
CA LYS A 399 -9.54 -19.31 -7.33
C LYS A 399 -8.71 -18.19 -7.94
N MET A 400 -7.43 -18.49 -8.19
CA MET A 400 -6.48 -17.54 -8.75
C MET A 400 -6.51 -17.54 -10.28
N HIS A 401 -6.55 -16.35 -10.88
CA HIS A 401 -6.45 -16.12 -12.32
C HIS A 401 -5.21 -15.28 -12.62
N TYR A 402 -4.18 -15.94 -13.18
CA TYR A 402 -2.93 -15.28 -13.50
C TYR A 402 -2.89 -14.82 -14.96
N THR A 403 -2.62 -13.52 -15.14
CA THR A 403 -2.33 -12.95 -16.45
C THR A 403 -0.83 -12.68 -16.58
N ASP A 404 -0.30 -12.64 -17.80
CA ASP A 404 1.12 -12.33 -18.06
C ASP A 404 2.11 -13.15 -17.21
N MET A 405 1.90 -14.48 -17.15
CA MET A 405 2.89 -15.38 -16.58
C MET A 405 4.21 -15.19 -17.33
N THR A 406 4.98 -14.18 -16.93
CA THR A 406 6.24 -13.79 -17.54
C THR A 406 7.34 -14.78 -17.24
N GLY A 407 7.34 -15.91 -17.95
CA GLY A 407 8.58 -16.59 -18.31
C GLY A 407 9.12 -15.96 -19.59
N ARG A 408 10.43 -16.01 -19.84
CA ARG A 408 10.97 -15.74 -21.18
C ARG A 408 10.10 -16.45 -22.19
N LYS A 409 9.58 -15.72 -23.21
CA LYS A 409 8.85 -16.35 -24.32
C LYS A 409 9.70 -17.53 -24.77
N THR A 410 9.16 -18.73 -24.62
CA THR A 410 9.79 -19.91 -25.19
C THR A 410 10.03 -19.59 -26.64
N SER A 411 11.28 -19.71 -27.10
CA SER A 411 11.55 -19.52 -28.50
C SER A 411 10.53 -20.38 -29.25
N SER A 412 9.83 -19.83 -30.21
CA SER A 412 8.81 -20.52 -30.99
C SER A 412 9.30 -21.84 -31.60
N ASN A 413 10.62 -22.03 -31.65
CA ASN A 413 11.31 -23.18 -32.22
C ASN A 413 11.72 -24.25 -31.19
N LYS A 414 11.39 -24.11 -29.90
CA LYS A 414 11.74 -25.14 -28.90
C LYS A 414 10.51 -25.96 -28.49
N LEU A 415 10.72 -27.26 -28.30
CA LEU A 415 9.68 -28.19 -27.86
C LEU A 415 9.01 -27.72 -26.57
N PRO A 416 7.68 -27.78 -26.45
CA PRO A 416 6.98 -27.47 -25.23
C PRO A 416 7.32 -28.48 -24.12
N TYR A 417 7.22 -28.07 -22.85
CA TYR A 417 7.47 -29.00 -21.74
C TYR A 417 6.44 -30.12 -21.67
N SER A 418 5.22 -29.89 -22.15
CA SER A 418 4.18 -30.91 -22.28
C SER A 418 4.57 -32.08 -23.21
N SER A 419 5.58 -31.92 -24.06
CA SER A 419 6.14 -33.00 -24.88
C SER A 419 6.99 -33.98 -24.07
N PHE A 420 7.35 -33.63 -22.84
CA PHE A 420 8.14 -34.44 -21.94
C PHE A 420 7.20 -35.08 -20.91
N THR A 421 7.46 -36.36 -20.55
CA THR A 421 6.70 -37.02 -19.50
C THR A 421 7.34 -36.71 -18.15
N ILE A 422 6.67 -35.87 -17.35
CA ILE A 422 7.10 -35.48 -16.01
C ILE A 422 6.00 -35.90 -15.04
N GLN A 423 6.37 -36.71 -14.03
CA GLN A 423 5.45 -37.17 -13.01
C GLN A 423 5.50 -36.23 -11.80
N ASP A 424 4.31 -35.82 -11.31
CA ASP A 424 4.10 -35.00 -10.11
C ASP A 424 4.95 -33.72 -10.08
N LYS A 425 5.36 -33.23 -11.29
CA LYS A 425 6.24 -32.06 -11.46
C LYS A 425 7.62 -32.16 -10.79
N GLU A 426 7.97 -33.30 -10.25
CA GLU A 426 9.20 -33.54 -9.49
C GLU A 426 10.09 -34.62 -10.09
N LYS A 427 9.54 -35.56 -10.86
CA LYS A 427 10.25 -36.66 -11.44
C LYS A 427 10.13 -36.71 -12.96
N PHE A 428 11.26 -36.64 -13.62
CA PHE A 428 11.33 -36.73 -15.08
C PHE A 428 11.31 -38.20 -15.50
N VAL A 429 10.41 -38.58 -16.41
CA VAL A 429 10.21 -39.97 -16.84
C VAL A 429 10.77 -40.20 -18.22
N LEU A 430 10.33 -39.48 -19.24
CA LEU A 430 10.73 -39.66 -20.63
C LEU A 430 10.88 -38.33 -21.38
N CYS A 431 11.86 -38.25 -22.28
CA CYS A 431 11.95 -37.18 -23.26
C CYS A 431 11.02 -37.45 -24.48
N PRO A 432 10.77 -36.47 -25.34
CA PRO A 432 9.93 -36.65 -26.55
C PRO A 432 10.42 -37.77 -27.50
N ALA A 433 11.72 -38.06 -27.49
CA ALA A 433 12.31 -39.19 -28.21
C ALA A 433 12.26 -40.53 -27.43
N LYS A 434 11.40 -40.59 -26.37
CA LYS A 434 11.20 -41.77 -25.53
C LYS A 434 12.46 -42.31 -24.83
N GLN A 435 13.42 -41.43 -24.54
CA GLN A 435 14.61 -41.78 -23.77
C GLN A 435 14.41 -41.44 -22.29
N ALA A 436 14.75 -42.38 -21.41
CA ALA A 436 14.77 -42.14 -19.96
C ALA A 436 16.04 -41.40 -19.56
N PRO A 437 15.99 -40.51 -18.55
CA PRO A 437 17.18 -39.86 -18.04
C PRO A 437 18.07 -40.85 -17.27
N LEU A 438 19.37 -40.60 -17.26
CA LEU A 438 20.34 -41.32 -16.43
C LEU A 438 20.09 -41.06 -14.93
N ARG A 439 19.75 -39.84 -14.59
CA ARG A 439 19.41 -39.40 -13.24
C ARG A 439 18.50 -38.19 -13.31
N THR A 440 17.65 -38.06 -12.31
CA THR A 440 16.81 -36.89 -12.05
C THR A 440 17.08 -36.36 -10.66
N ASN A 441 17.05 -35.05 -10.49
CA ASN A 441 17.16 -34.40 -9.18
C ASN A 441 16.19 -33.24 -9.12
N PHE A 442 15.41 -33.18 -8.05
CA PHE A 442 14.50 -32.08 -7.74
C PHE A 442 15.05 -31.26 -6.58
N ASN A 443 15.17 -29.96 -6.77
CA ASN A 443 15.61 -29.05 -5.73
C ASN A 443 14.38 -28.28 -5.18
N GLU A 444 13.91 -28.70 -4.02
CA GLU A 444 12.73 -28.11 -3.34
C GLU A 444 12.88 -26.62 -3.06
N LYS A 445 14.11 -26.14 -2.75
CA LYS A 445 14.34 -24.74 -2.38
C LYS A 445 14.04 -23.75 -3.52
N ASN A 446 14.26 -24.16 -4.76
CA ASN A 446 14.06 -23.29 -5.95
C ASN A 446 13.06 -23.88 -6.96
N GLY A 447 12.44 -25.03 -6.66
CA GLY A 447 11.46 -25.69 -7.53
C GLY A 447 12.03 -26.07 -8.90
N ILE A 448 13.32 -26.44 -8.98
CA ILE A 448 13.98 -26.81 -10.25
C ILE A 448 14.19 -28.32 -10.30
N LEU A 449 13.59 -28.93 -11.32
CA LEU A 449 13.83 -30.30 -11.73
C LEU A 449 14.98 -30.33 -12.76
N SER A 450 16.00 -31.16 -12.55
CA SER A 450 17.07 -31.43 -13.51
C SER A 450 17.04 -32.90 -13.94
N ALA A 451 17.17 -33.11 -15.25
CA ALA A 451 17.25 -34.45 -15.85
C ALA A 451 18.49 -34.54 -16.73
N HIS A 452 19.30 -35.57 -16.49
CA HIS A 452 20.56 -35.81 -17.20
C HIS A 452 20.41 -36.95 -18.19
N PHE A 453 20.89 -36.77 -19.41
CA PHE A 453 20.81 -37.76 -20.50
C PHE A 453 22.20 -38.07 -21.04
N LYS A 454 22.34 -39.24 -21.70
CA LYS A 454 23.59 -39.61 -22.38
C LYS A 454 23.89 -38.64 -23.52
N LEU A 455 25.11 -38.14 -23.55
CA LEU A 455 25.57 -37.18 -24.54
C LEU A 455 25.45 -37.73 -25.99
N GLU A 456 25.82 -39.00 -26.16
CA GLU A 456 25.79 -39.69 -27.46
C GLU A 456 24.38 -39.72 -28.05
N ILE A 457 23.39 -40.14 -27.26
CA ILE A 457 22.00 -40.25 -27.68
C ILE A 457 21.42 -38.85 -28.05
N CYS A 458 21.74 -37.82 -27.25
CA CYS A 458 21.26 -36.48 -27.56
C CYS A 458 21.95 -35.84 -28.74
N ASN A 459 23.20 -36.22 -29.06
CA ASN A 459 23.92 -35.76 -30.23
C ASN A 459 23.32 -36.24 -31.54
N GLU A 460 22.83 -37.49 -31.56
CA GLU A 460 22.23 -38.17 -32.71
C GLU A 460 20.70 -37.96 -32.80
N CYS A 461 20.10 -37.27 -31.83
CA CYS A 461 18.65 -37.10 -31.72
C CYS A 461 18.10 -36.22 -32.84
N PRO A 462 17.07 -36.68 -33.59
CA PRO A 462 16.43 -35.89 -34.66
C PRO A 462 15.84 -34.58 -34.17
N GLN A 463 15.50 -34.49 -32.89
CA GLN A 463 14.90 -33.31 -32.27
C GLN A 463 15.94 -32.40 -31.57
N LYS A 464 17.25 -32.63 -31.81
CA LYS A 464 18.34 -31.90 -31.15
C LYS A 464 18.18 -30.38 -31.24
N GLU A 465 17.88 -29.86 -32.43
CA GLU A 465 17.76 -28.42 -32.69
C GLU A 465 16.56 -27.78 -31.93
N THR A 466 15.49 -28.53 -31.76
CA THR A 466 14.27 -28.07 -31.08
C THR A 466 14.23 -28.42 -29.61
N CYS A 467 15.10 -29.32 -29.16
CA CYS A 467 15.15 -29.76 -27.75
C CYS A 467 15.71 -28.66 -26.85
N ARG A 468 15.29 -28.70 -25.54
CA ARG A 468 15.70 -27.72 -24.53
C ARG A 468 16.92 -28.16 -23.71
N VAL A 469 17.51 -29.30 -24.00
CA VAL A 469 18.70 -29.79 -23.30
C VAL A 469 19.88 -28.85 -23.50
N LYS A 470 20.69 -28.72 -22.47
CA LYS A 470 22.00 -28.04 -22.55
C LYS A 470 23.08 -29.10 -22.61
N PHE A 471 23.94 -29.01 -23.61
CA PHE A 471 25.08 -29.90 -23.77
C PHE A 471 26.19 -29.49 -22.79
N GLN A 472 26.67 -30.46 -22.04
CA GLN A 472 27.81 -30.32 -21.12
C GLN A 472 28.95 -31.25 -21.58
N LYS A 473 30.09 -31.21 -20.88
CA LYS A 473 31.28 -31.98 -21.29
C LYS A 473 31.04 -33.50 -21.28
N ASN A 474 30.28 -34.01 -20.31
CA ASN A 474 30.10 -35.43 -20.09
C ASN A 474 28.64 -35.92 -20.26
N ASP A 475 27.66 -35.03 -20.25
CA ASP A 475 26.25 -35.36 -20.36
C ASP A 475 25.46 -34.19 -20.97
N THR A 476 24.16 -34.38 -21.15
CA THR A 476 23.23 -33.31 -21.50
C THR A 476 22.22 -33.13 -20.38
N VAL A 477 21.91 -31.89 -20.03
CA VAL A 477 21.02 -31.58 -18.92
C VAL A 477 19.83 -30.75 -19.36
N LEU A 478 18.65 -31.17 -18.95
CA LEU A 478 17.42 -30.38 -19.02
C LEU A 478 17.12 -29.81 -17.64
N TYR A 479 16.94 -28.50 -17.55
CA TYR A 479 16.43 -27.82 -16.35
C TYR A 479 15.01 -27.35 -16.59
N VAL A 480 14.11 -27.75 -15.70
CA VAL A 480 12.70 -27.36 -15.74
C VAL A 480 12.31 -26.81 -14.37
N SER A 481 11.83 -25.60 -14.30
CA SER A 481 11.24 -25.07 -13.08
C SER A 481 9.76 -25.45 -12.99
N GLN A 482 9.24 -25.73 -11.81
CA GLN A 482 7.80 -25.91 -11.60
C GLN A 482 7.01 -24.75 -12.18
N LYS A 483 7.45 -23.51 -11.92
CA LYS A 483 6.85 -22.31 -12.51
C LYS A 483 6.75 -22.35 -14.04
N ALA A 484 7.72 -22.96 -14.73
CA ALA A 484 7.67 -23.08 -16.18
C ALA A 484 6.64 -24.12 -16.65
N LEU A 485 6.49 -25.22 -15.93
CA LEU A 485 5.45 -26.23 -16.17
C LEU A 485 4.06 -25.64 -15.97
N ASP A 486 3.84 -25.00 -14.85
CA ASP A 486 2.56 -24.37 -14.51
C ASP A 486 2.20 -23.25 -15.50
N THR A 487 3.19 -22.46 -15.90
CA THR A 487 2.99 -21.41 -16.93
C THR A 487 2.53 -22.03 -18.25
N GLU A 488 3.12 -23.16 -18.65
CA GLU A 488 2.74 -23.84 -19.87
C GLU A 488 1.36 -24.51 -19.75
N GLU A 489 1.08 -25.13 -18.62
CA GLU A 489 -0.23 -25.74 -18.30
C GLU A 489 -1.35 -24.68 -18.30
N ILE A 490 -1.15 -23.56 -17.63
CA ILE A 490 -2.10 -22.45 -17.63
C ILE A 490 -2.31 -21.91 -19.04
N ARG A 491 -1.23 -21.74 -19.81
CA ARG A 491 -1.33 -21.30 -21.22
C ARG A 491 -2.08 -22.28 -22.10
N MET A 492 -1.99 -23.59 -21.82
CA MET A 492 -2.74 -24.62 -22.55
C MET A 492 -4.19 -24.69 -22.09
N LYS A 493 -4.49 -24.52 -20.82
CA LYS A 493 -5.87 -24.48 -20.30
C LYS A 493 -6.65 -23.29 -20.86
N ILE A 494 -5.99 -22.14 -21.06
CA ILE A 494 -6.59 -20.96 -21.70
C ILE A 494 -6.47 -21.11 -23.23
N THR A 495 -7.17 -22.09 -23.78
CA THR A 495 -7.22 -22.33 -25.23
C THR A 495 -8.11 -21.32 -25.94
N ASN A 496 -9.09 -20.71 -25.23
CA ASN A 496 -9.98 -19.72 -25.77
C ASN A 496 -9.33 -18.32 -25.73
N LYS A 497 -9.13 -17.72 -26.91
CA LYS A 497 -8.54 -16.39 -27.06
C LYS A 497 -9.42 -15.29 -26.44
N GLU A 498 -10.71 -15.49 -26.37
CA GLU A 498 -11.66 -14.55 -25.78
C GLU A 498 -11.58 -14.54 -24.26
N GLU A 499 -11.59 -15.70 -23.61
CA GLU A 499 -11.41 -15.83 -22.15
C GLU A 499 -10.09 -15.20 -21.68
N ARG A 500 -9.01 -15.47 -22.43
CA ARG A 500 -7.71 -14.87 -22.14
C ARG A 500 -7.74 -13.35 -22.24
N ARG A 501 -8.44 -12.82 -23.24
CA ARG A 501 -8.61 -11.37 -23.43
C ARG A 501 -9.41 -10.76 -22.31
N GLU A 502 -10.48 -11.42 -21.89
CA GLU A 502 -11.33 -11.00 -20.77
C GLU A 502 -10.55 -10.96 -19.45
N CYS A 503 -9.91 -12.06 -19.04
CA CYS A 503 -9.09 -12.10 -17.82
C CYS A 503 -8.00 -11.01 -17.83
N THR A 504 -7.32 -10.81 -18.99
CA THR A 504 -6.31 -9.77 -19.11
C THR A 504 -6.91 -8.37 -19.00
N SER A 505 -8.09 -8.15 -19.56
CA SER A 505 -8.80 -6.87 -19.48
C SER A 505 -9.25 -6.56 -18.04
N LYS A 506 -9.85 -7.54 -17.35
CA LYS A 506 -10.27 -7.41 -15.94
C LYS A 506 -9.08 -7.02 -15.06
N ARG A 507 -7.97 -7.75 -15.17
CA ARG A 507 -6.74 -7.46 -14.40
C ARG A 507 -6.15 -6.10 -14.78
N ALA A 508 -5.98 -5.79 -16.06
CA ALA A 508 -5.32 -4.56 -16.50
C ALA A 508 -6.06 -3.29 -16.06
N ALA A 509 -7.36 -3.36 -15.84
CA ALA A 509 -8.15 -2.19 -15.45
C ALA A 509 -7.73 -1.59 -14.09
N ILE A 510 -7.10 -2.36 -13.17
CA ILE A 510 -6.55 -1.82 -11.91
C ILE A 510 -5.40 -0.82 -12.15
N GLU A 511 -4.73 -0.89 -13.30
CA GLU A 511 -3.71 0.10 -13.68
C GLU A 511 -4.33 1.51 -13.83
N GLY A 512 -5.60 1.57 -14.24
CA GLY A 512 -6.39 2.79 -14.25
C GLY A 512 -6.60 3.37 -12.84
N THR A 513 -6.92 2.52 -11.87
CA THR A 513 -7.05 2.89 -10.45
C THR A 513 -5.71 3.34 -9.86
N ASN A 514 -4.63 2.60 -10.10
CA ASN A 514 -3.28 3.00 -9.73
C ASN A 514 -2.89 4.37 -10.33
N SER A 515 -3.22 4.59 -11.59
CA SER A 515 -2.97 5.87 -12.28
C SER A 515 -3.83 6.99 -11.70
N ALA A 516 -5.10 6.74 -11.38
CA ALA A 516 -6.00 7.72 -10.77
C ALA A 516 -5.51 8.12 -9.36
N LEU A 517 -5.12 7.16 -8.53
CA LEU A 517 -4.54 7.43 -7.22
C LEU A 517 -3.27 8.29 -7.33
N LYS A 518 -2.38 7.99 -8.27
CA LYS A 518 -1.13 8.74 -8.46
C LYS A 518 -1.34 10.15 -9.02
N ARG A 519 -2.27 10.32 -9.96
CA ARG A 519 -2.48 11.60 -10.67
C ARG A 519 -3.54 12.46 -10.00
N ALA A 520 -4.74 11.90 -9.78
CA ALA A 520 -5.87 12.68 -9.26
C ALA A 520 -5.85 12.82 -7.74
N HIS A 521 -5.13 11.94 -7.04
CA HIS A 521 -4.99 11.97 -5.58
C HIS A 521 -3.55 12.14 -5.11
N SER A 522 -2.60 12.47 -6.00
CA SER A 522 -1.19 12.74 -5.70
C SER A 522 -0.51 11.66 -4.82
N ALA A 523 -0.92 10.39 -4.97
CA ALA A 523 -0.38 9.29 -4.18
C ALA A 523 1.01 8.82 -4.63
N GLY A 524 1.50 9.27 -5.80
CA GLY A 524 2.82 8.88 -6.31
C GLY A 524 3.98 9.38 -5.46
N LYS A 525 3.84 10.58 -4.87
CA LYS A 525 4.79 11.14 -3.89
C LYS A 525 4.00 11.81 -2.77
N LEU A 526 4.04 11.19 -1.60
CA LEU A 526 3.34 11.67 -0.42
C LEU A 526 4.09 12.84 0.23
N LYS A 527 3.38 13.66 0.99
CA LYS A 527 3.96 14.80 1.75
C LYS A 527 4.39 14.41 3.17
N VAL A 528 4.32 13.13 3.51
CA VAL A 528 4.64 12.56 4.83
C VAL A 528 5.77 11.55 4.73
N ARG A 529 6.36 11.16 5.87
CA ARG A 529 7.46 10.20 6.01
C ARG A 529 7.08 9.12 7.00
N GLY A 530 7.69 7.95 6.85
CA GLY A 530 7.42 6.76 7.67
C GLY A 530 6.21 5.98 7.18
N ILE A 531 6.28 4.65 7.30
CA ILE A 531 5.28 3.73 6.76
C ILE A 531 3.88 3.98 7.35
N VAL A 532 3.79 4.23 8.65
CA VAL A 532 2.52 4.48 9.35
C VAL A 532 1.82 5.73 8.83
N LYS A 533 2.53 6.88 8.74
CA LYS A 533 1.93 8.11 8.20
C LYS A 533 1.56 7.98 6.74
N CYS A 534 2.36 7.24 5.97
CA CYS A 534 2.04 6.96 4.57
C CYS A 534 0.77 6.11 4.48
N GLY A 535 0.58 5.13 5.36
CA GLY A 535 -0.63 4.31 5.46
C GLY A 535 -1.89 5.14 5.73
N LEU A 536 -1.84 6.00 6.75
CA LEU A 536 -2.93 6.91 7.09
C LEU A 536 -3.36 7.80 5.90
N VAL A 537 -2.37 8.38 5.22
CA VAL A 537 -2.64 9.26 4.06
C VAL A 537 -3.17 8.46 2.86
N ILE A 538 -2.62 7.28 2.59
CA ILE A 538 -3.10 6.41 1.49
C ILE A 538 -4.52 5.95 1.75
N GLY A 539 -4.84 5.52 2.97
CA GLY A 539 -6.21 5.14 3.34
C GLY A 539 -7.21 6.25 3.06
N ALA A 540 -6.92 7.48 3.49
CA ALA A 540 -7.76 8.63 3.21
C ALA A 540 -7.90 8.94 1.70
N LYS A 541 -6.83 8.77 0.91
CA LYS A 541 -6.86 8.94 -0.56
C LYS A 541 -7.68 7.86 -1.26
N ILE A 542 -7.63 6.62 -0.76
CA ILE A 542 -8.44 5.51 -1.28
C ILE A 542 -9.92 5.75 -0.97
N ILE A 543 -10.28 6.18 0.23
CA ILE A 543 -11.66 6.56 0.56
C ILE A 543 -12.14 7.68 -0.38
N ALA A 544 -11.33 8.70 -0.60
CA ALA A 544 -11.66 9.79 -1.52
C ALA A 544 -11.85 9.28 -2.97
N HIS A 545 -11.04 8.32 -3.41
CA HIS A 545 -11.21 7.64 -4.69
C HIS A 545 -12.53 6.86 -4.74
N ASN A 546 -12.79 6.01 -3.76
CA ASN A 546 -14.01 5.21 -3.67
C ASN A 546 -15.26 6.10 -3.63
N PHE A 547 -15.23 7.20 -2.88
CA PHE A 547 -16.31 8.19 -2.87
C PHE A 547 -16.55 8.81 -4.25
N ARG A 548 -15.51 9.09 -5.04
CA ARG A 548 -15.67 9.55 -6.44
C ARG A 548 -16.35 8.48 -7.31
N GLN A 549 -16.05 7.20 -7.11
CA GLN A 549 -16.74 6.12 -7.81
C GLN A 549 -18.21 6.04 -7.41
N LEU A 550 -18.52 6.12 -6.12
CA LEU A 550 -19.88 6.17 -5.61
C LEU A 550 -20.64 7.40 -6.18
N ALA A 551 -20.02 8.55 -6.27
CA ALA A 551 -20.61 9.73 -6.90
C ALA A 551 -20.93 9.53 -8.39
N ARG A 552 -20.13 8.73 -9.11
CA ARG A 552 -20.40 8.33 -10.51
C ARG A 552 -21.61 7.41 -10.59
N PHE A 553 -21.73 6.46 -9.68
CA PHE A 553 -22.89 5.60 -9.56
C PHE A 553 -24.19 6.41 -9.43
N PHE A 554 -24.25 7.33 -8.49
CA PHE A 554 -25.44 8.18 -8.32
C PHE A 554 -25.74 9.06 -9.55
N ASN A 555 -24.71 9.54 -10.24
CA ASN A 555 -24.91 10.30 -11.47
C ASN A 555 -25.42 9.41 -12.63
N GLY A 556 -25.00 8.17 -12.68
CA GLY A 556 -25.51 7.15 -13.60
C GLY A 556 -27.01 6.89 -13.39
N GLU A 557 -27.42 6.62 -12.14
CA GLU A 557 -28.83 6.42 -11.80
C GLU A 557 -29.72 7.62 -12.16
N ILE A 558 -29.25 8.84 -11.94
CA ILE A 558 -29.98 10.05 -12.31
C ILE A 558 -30.19 10.12 -13.82
N ARG A 559 -29.16 9.76 -14.62
CA ARG A 559 -29.25 9.72 -16.08
C ARG A 559 -30.22 8.67 -16.57
N GLU A 560 -30.17 7.46 -16.02
CA GLU A 560 -31.11 6.38 -16.39
C GLU A 560 -32.55 6.73 -16.06
N LYS A 561 -32.83 7.28 -14.86
CA LYS A 561 -34.15 7.76 -14.48
C LYS A 561 -34.61 8.90 -15.39
N ALA A 562 -33.75 9.78 -15.84
CA ALA A 562 -34.07 10.84 -16.78
C ALA A 562 -34.40 10.27 -18.19
N ILE A 563 -33.60 9.32 -18.67
CA ILE A 563 -33.83 8.65 -19.97
C ILE A 563 -35.16 7.89 -19.96
N LYS A 564 -35.44 7.10 -18.89
CA LYS A 564 -36.71 6.41 -18.74
C LYS A 564 -37.91 7.39 -18.75
N LYS A 565 -37.78 8.53 -18.07
CA LYS A 565 -38.84 9.56 -18.03
C LYS A 565 -39.05 10.21 -19.39
N LEU A 566 -38.01 10.43 -20.19
CA LEU A 566 -38.10 10.95 -21.55
C LEU A 566 -38.72 9.92 -22.51
N SER A 567 -38.37 8.63 -22.37
CA SER A 567 -38.94 7.56 -23.20
C SER A 567 -40.43 7.37 -22.94
N THR A 568 -40.90 7.45 -21.68
CA THR A 568 -42.31 7.40 -21.33
C THR A 568 -43.07 8.65 -21.81
N PHE A 569 -42.44 9.82 -21.81
CA PHE A 569 -43.05 11.06 -22.34
C PHE A 569 -43.22 10.99 -23.87
N ASN A 570 -42.25 10.47 -24.59
CA ASN A 570 -42.30 10.30 -26.04
C ASN A 570 -43.28 9.21 -26.50
N GLN A 571 -43.63 8.23 -25.65
CA GLN A 571 -44.67 7.22 -25.93
C GLN A 571 -46.10 7.75 -25.71
N GLY A 572 -46.27 8.88 -25.03
CA GLY A 572 -47.54 9.51 -24.72
C GLY A 572 -48.01 10.57 -25.70
N ILE A 573 -47.26 10.88 -26.76
CA ILE A 573 -47.67 11.86 -27.79
C ILE A 573 -48.30 11.06 -28.94
N PRO A 574 -49.64 11.07 -29.12
CA PRO A 574 -50.23 10.47 -30.30
C PRO A 574 -49.78 11.28 -31.52
N VAL A 575 -49.12 10.60 -32.44
CA VAL A 575 -48.83 11.17 -33.76
C VAL A 575 -50.18 11.38 -34.43
N SER A 576 -50.71 12.59 -34.41
CA SER A 576 -51.84 12.96 -35.23
C SER A 576 -51.36 12.99 -36.68
N THR A 577 -51.70 11.97 -37.42
CA THR A 577 -51.61 11.97 -38.88
C THR A 577 -52.54 13.05 -39.44
N CYS A 578 -51.96 14.11 -39.97
CA CYS A 578 -52.56 14.93 -41.02
C CYS A 578 -51.94 14.56 -42.35
#